data_474c10bbf8efb590024e9551b6df1c42
#
_entry.id   474c10bbf8efb590024e9551b6df1c42
#
_cell.length_a   1.000
_cell.length_b   1.000
_cell.length_c   1.000
_cell.angle_alpha   90.00
_cell.angle_beta   90.00
_cell.angle_gamma   90.00
#
_symmetry.space_group_name_H-M   'P 1'
#
loop_
_entity.id
_entity.type
_entity.pdbx_description
1 polymer ?
#
loop_
_entity_poly.entity_id
_entity_poly.type
_entity_poly.pdbx_seq_one_letter_code
_entity_poly.pdbx_strand_id
1 'polypeptide(L)'
;PYGCDVIVRRNQRSLAFILTRYSDQLAILNQVSIGAHPSYNDRENFGRVSLSLERDELMADLRYQICALKGMTESFGAVLHHVKPHGALYNDMVHDQDLAEDFIKLVKQIDPNLKIFTLANSSVIELCKKHNVQGVNEGFADRRYDLTIARWDHLRV
;
A
#
# COMPACT_ATOMS: atom_id res chain seq x y z
N PRO A 1 -17.62 -2.33 13.93
CA PRO A 1 -16.29 -2.54 14.45
C PRO A 1 -15.32 -1.80 13.52
N TYR A 2 -14.73 -0.75 14.02
CA TYR A 2 -13.73 0.02 13.29
C TYR A 2 -12.43 -0.77 13.36
N GLY A 3 -12.05 -1.46 12.28
CA GLY A 3 -10.81 -2.21 12.19
C GLY A 3 -9.63 -1.25 12.17
N CYS A 4 -8.75 -1.34 13.16
CA CYS A 4 -7.41 -0.78 13.04
C CYS A 4 -6.62 -1.72 12.14
N ASP A 5 -6.13 -1.20 11.00
CA ASP A 5 -5.25 -1.97 10.12
C ASP A 5 -3.81 -1.87 10.64
N VAL A 6 -3.14 -3.01 10.79
CA VAL A 6 -1.70 -3.03 11.04
C VAL A 6 -1.00 -2.88 9.69
N ILE A 7 -0.31 -1.77 9.53
CA ILE A 7 0.47 -1.46 8.33
C ILE A 7 1.93 -1.76 8.64
N VAL A 8 2.49 -2.76 7.98
CA VAL A 8 3.90 -3.12 8.18
C VAL A 8 4.74 -2.53 7.07
N ARG A 9 5.68 -1.66 7.46
CA ARG A 9 6.69 -1.08 6.58
C ARG A 9 7.99 -1.87 6.69
N ARG A 10 8.63 -2.08 5.58
CA ARG A 10 9.96 -2.62 5.55
C ARG A 10 11.01 -1.52 5.37
N ASN A 11 11.83 -1.30 6.39
CA ASN A 11 12.99 -0.42 6.23
C ASN A 11 14.22 -0.76 7.11
N GLN A 12 14.34 -1.99 7.67
CA GLN A 12 15.58 -2.46 8.33
C GLN A 12 15.72 -3.98 8.25
N ARG A 13 16.92 -4.46 7.89
CA ARG A 13 17.19 -5.85 7.49
C ARG A 13 16.98 -6.95 8.56
N SER A 14 16.97 -6.68 9.83
CA SER A 14 16.75 -7.72 10.85
C SER A 14 15.69 -7.36 11.89
N LEU A 15 15.63 -6.11 12.31
CA LEU A 15 14.65 -5.67 13.30
C LEU A 15 13.22 -5.64 12.73
N ALA A 16 13.08 -5.35 11.42
CA ALA A 16 11.79 -5.36 10.75
C ALA A 16 11.12 -6.73 10.76
N PHE A 17 11.86 -7.82 10.61
CA PHE A 17 11.30 -9.17 10.66
C PHE A 17 10.74 -9.52 12.06
N ILE A 18 11.46 -9.14 13.11
CA ILE A 18 11.02 -9.38 14.47
C ILE A 18 9.77 -8.54 14.79
N LEU A 19 9.79 -7.25 14.44
CA LEU A 19 8.66 -6.35 14.65
C LEU A 19 7.43 -6.78 13.83
N THR A 20 7.61 -7.20 12.59
CA THR A 20 6.52 -7.71 11.75
C THR A 20 5.89 -8.95 12.39
N ARG A 21 6.71 -9.90 12.86
CA ARG A 21 6.22 -11.10 13.54
C ARG A 21 5.34 -10.76 14.74
N TYR A 22 5.78 -9.85 15.61
CA TYR A 22 4.99 -9.45 16.78
C TYR A 22 3.72 -8.68 16.37
N SER A 23 3.81 -7.82 15.38
CA SER A 23 2.67 -7.06 14.87
C SER A 23 1.61 -7.97 14.27
N ASP A 24 2.00 -8.96 13.47
CA ASP A 24 1.09 -9.94 12.88
C ASP A 24 0.41 -10.79 13.96
N GLN A 25 1.17 -11.29 14.94
CA GLN A 25 0.61 -12.05 16.05
C GLN A 25 -0.39 -11.24 16.88
N LEU A 26 -0.08 -9.96 17.17
CA LEU A 26 -0.99 -9.07 17.89
C LEU A 26 -2.24 -8.74 17.06
N ALA A 27 -2.09 -8.54 15.76
CA ALA A 27 -3.21 -8.32 14.86
C ALA A 27 -4.15 -9.52 14.83
N ILE A 28 -3.60 -10.72 14.71
CA ILE A 28 -4.38 -11.97 14.73
C ILE A 28 -5.13 -12.14 16.06
N LEU A 29 -4.44 -11.96 17.19
CA LEU A 29 -5.03 -12.08 18.53
C LEU A 29 -6.17 -11.07 18.74
N ASN A 30 -6.09 -9.89 18.15
CA ASN A 30 -7.10 -8.85 18.28
C ASN A 30 -8.08 -8.80 17.09
N GLN A 31 -8.05 -9.78 16.19
CA GLN A 31 -8.91 -9.86 15.00
C GLN A 31 -8.82 -8.61 14.09
N VAL A 32 -7.61 -8.07 13.96
CA VAL A 32 -7.31 -6.90 13.12
C VAL A 32 -6.84 -7.38 11.75
N SER A 33 -7.34 -6.74 10.68
CA SER A 33 -6.92 -7.04 9.31
C SER A 33 -5.48 -6.62 9.06
N ILE A 34 -4.68 -7.50 8.44
CA ILE A 34 -3.28 -7.24 8.10
C ILE A 34 -3.20 -6.75 6.66
N GLY A 35 -2.47 -5.67 6.42
CA GLY A 35 -2.25 -5.08 5.11
C GLY A 35 -0.79 -4.77 4.82
N ALA A 36 -0.38 -4.92 3.56
CA ALA A 36 0.93 -4.49 3.09
C ALA A 36 0.95 -3.00 2.76
N HIS A 37 2.05 -2.32 3.09
CA HIS A 37 2.23 -0.89 2.86
C HIS A 37 3.51 -0.62 2.05
N PRO A 38 3.55 -1.07 0.78
CA PRO A 38 4.74 -0.94 -0.05
C PRO A 38 5.03 0.52 -0.39
N SER A 39 6.31 0.85 -0.52
CA SER A 39 6.77 2.20 -0.83
C SER A 39 7.94 2.17 -1.80
N TYR A 40 8.29 3.34 -2.34
CA TYR A 40 9.62 3.53 -2.91
C TYR A 40 10.70 3.15 -1.90
N ASN A 41 11.80 2.57 -2.39
CA ASN A 41 12.95 2.19 -1.56
C ASN A 41 13.81 3.44 -1.24
N ASP A 42 13.22 4.36 -0.49
CA ASP A 42 13.81 5.63 -0.08
C ASP A 42 13.73 5.75 1.44
N ARG A 43 14.75 5.24 2.10
CA ARG A 43 14.83 5.24 3.55
C ARG A 43 15.02 6.64 4.14
N GLU A 44 15.81 7.46 3.48
CA GLU A 44 16.18 8.79 3.96
C GLU A 44 14.97 9.71 4.04
N ASN A 45 14.11 9.67 3.02
CA ASN A 45 12.89 10.48 2.96
C ASN A 45 11.64 9.69 3.33
N PHE A 46 11.80 8.49 3.87
CA PHE A 46 10.71 7.66 4.35
C PHE A 46 9.69 7.29 3.24
N GLY A 47 10.14 7.15 1.98
CA GLY A 47 9.30 6.88 0.83
C GLY A 47 8.34 8.03 0.47
N ARG A 48 8.63 9.26 0.90
CA ARG A 48 7.79 10.44 0.66
C ARG A 48 8.27 11.33 -0.48
N VAL A 49 9.34 10.95 -1.13
CA VAL A 49 9.87 11.60 -2.33
C VAL A 49 9.65 10.68 -3.51
N SER A 50 9.12 11.23 -4.62
CA SER A 50 8.96 10.49 -5.86
C SER A 50 10.33 10.16 -6.45
N LEU A 51 10.51 8.90 -6.82
CA LEU A 51 11.74 8.42 -7.43
C LEU A 51 11.51 8.08 -8.91
N SER A 52 12.42 8.53 -9.76
CA SER A 52 12.47 8.10 -11.16
C SER A 52 13.24 6.78 -11.23
N LEU A 53 12.52 5.67 -11.29
CA LEU A 53 13.06 4.32 -11.37
C LEU A 53 12.60 3.66 -12.67
N GLU A 54 13.38 2.71 -13.17
CA GLU A 54 12.92 1.83 -14.23
C GLU A 54 11.70 1.04 -13.75
N ARG A 55 10.67 0.94 -14.60
CA ARG A 55 9.37 0.38 -14.23
C ARG A 55 9.47 -1.06 -13.73
N ASP A 56 10.27 -1.89 -14.40
CA ASP A 56 10.45 -3.30 -14.03
C ASP A 56 11.15 -3.44 -12.68
N GLU A 57 12.13 -2.58 -12.39
CA GLU A 57 12.83 -2.56 -11.10
C GLU A 57 11.87 -2.18 -9.97
N LEU A 58 11.08 -1.13 -10.16
CA LEU A 58 10.07 -0.72 -9.19
C LEU A 58 9.06 -1.84 -8.93
N MET A 59 8.51 -2.46 -9.99
CA MET A 59 7.53 -3.54 -9.83
C MET A 59 8.13 -4.76 -9.13
N ALA A 60 9.40 -5.09 -9.38
CA ALA A 60 10.10 -6.17 -8.70
C ALA A 60 10.27 -5.88 -7.19
N ASP A 61 10.65 -4.66 -6.82
CA ASP A 61 10.79 -4.26 -5.42
C ASP A 61 9.43 -4.27 -4.69
N LEU A 62 8.38 -3.72 -5.31
CA LEU A 62 7.03 -3.73 -4.74
C LEU A 62 6.49 -5.16 -4.57
N ARG A 63 6.72 -6.04 -5.56
CA ARG A 63 6.40 -7.47 -5.46
C ARG A 63 7.06 -8.12 -4.27
N TYR A 64 8.35 -7.86 -4.10
CA TYR A 64 9.10 -8.41 -2.99
C TYR A 64 8.54 -7.95 -1.64
N GLN A 65 8.21 -6.66 -1.50
CA GLN A 65 7.65 -6.11 -0.27
C GLN A 65 6.31 -6.76 0.09
N ILE A 66 5.41 -6.90 -0.88
CA ILE A 66 4.08 -7.48 -0.68
C ILE A 66 4.18 -8.99 -0.39
N CYS A 67 4.94 -9.74 -1.20
CA CYS A 67 5.08 -11.18 -1.05
C CYS A 67 5.78 -11.57 0.26
N ALA A 68 6.76 -10.78 0.71
CA ALA A 68 7.44 -11.03 1.98
C ALA A 68 6.46 -10.97 3.16
N LEU A 69 5.61 -9.93 3.21
CA LEU A 69 4.61 -9.83 4.27
C LEU A 69 3.52 -10.89 4.12
N LYS A 70 3.05 -11.14 2.89
CA LYS A 70 2.04 -12.19 2.64
C LYS A 70 2.52 -13.56 3.15
N GLY A 71 3.74 -13.96 2.82
CA GLY A 71 4.29 -15.23 3.27
C GLY A 71 4.46 -15.31 4.79
N MET A 72 4.83 -14.20 5.45
CA MET A 72 4.91 -14.14 6.91
C MET A 72 3.51 -14.27 7.55
N THR A 73 2.54 -13.51 7.08
CA THR A 73 1.15 -13.55 7.56
C THR A 73 0.56 -14.96 7.43
N GLU A 74 0.75 -15.59 6.28
CA GLU A 74 0.29 -16.96 6.01
C GLU A 74 0.98 -18.01 6.90
N SER A 75 2.26 -17.81 7.23
CA SER A 75 2.99 -18.71 8.15
C SER A 75 2.40 -18.74 9.55
N PHE A 76 1.61 -17.74 9.93
CA PHE A 76 0.87 -17.67 11.20
C PHE A 76 -0.61 -18.07 11.06
N GLY A 77 -1.01 -18.60 9.91
CA GLY A 77 -2.38 -19.05 9.66
C GLY A 77 -3.36 -17.91 9.41
N ALA A 78 -2.87 -16.70 9.11
CA ALA A 78 -3.70 -15.55 8.74
C ALA A 78 -3.61 -15.27 7.23
N VAL A 79 -4.43 -14.34 6.74
CA VAL A 79 -4.50 -13.96 5.33
C VAL A 79 -4.18 -12.48 5.20
N LEU A 80 -3.35 -12.12 4.23
CA LEU A 80 -3.14 -10.72 3.88
C LEU A 80 -4.43 -10.18 3.25
N HIS A 81 -4.98 -9.11 3.83
CA HIS A 81 -6.29 -8.60 3.47
C HIS A 81 -6.23 -7.53 2.37
N HIS A 82 -5.23 -6.67 2.40
CA HIS A 82 -5.16 -5.53 1.50
C HIS A 82 -3.73 -5.06 1.26
N VAL A 83 -3.59 -4.21 0.25
CA VAL A 83 -2.37 -3.45 -0.04
C VAL A 83 -2.74 -1.97 -0.09
N LYS A 84 -1.96 -1.15 0.61
CA LYS A 84 -2.07 0.31 0.58
C LYS A 84 -0.72 0.90 0.21
N PRO A 85 -0.53 1.48 -0.98
CA PRO A 85 0.71 2.17 -1.32
C PRO A 85 1.04 3.26 -0.31
N HIS A 86 2.34 3.47 -0.04
CA HIS A 86 2.78 4.48 0.91
C HIS A 86 3.35 5.72 0.24
N GLY A 87 3.14 6.86 0.88
CA GLY A 87 3.87 8.10 0.64
C GLY A 87 3.75 8.61 -0.80
N ALA A 88 4.90 8.88 -1.44
CA ALA A 88 4.92 9.40 -2.80
C ALA A 88 4.31 8.42 -3.80
N LEU A 89 4.55 7.11 -3.66
CA LEU A 89 3.96 6.09 -4.54
C LEU A 89 2.43 6.18 -4.58
N TYR A 90 1.79 6.39 -3.42
CA TYR A 90 0.34 6.55 -3.34
C TYR A 90 -0.18 7.74 -4.16
N ASN A 91 0.56 8.86 -4.11
CA ASN A 91 0.18 10.07 -4.83
C ASN A 91 0.51 9.98 -6.32
N ASP A 92 1.68 9.43 -6.66
CA ASP A 92 2.14 9.30 -8.04
C ASP A 92 1.18 8.44 -8.86
N MET A 93 0.62 7.37 -8.27
CA MET A 93 -0.39 6.53 -8.91
C MET A 93 -1.68 7.28 -9.30
N VAL A 94 -2.01 8.38 -8.63
CA VAL A 94 -3.18 9.20 -8.99
C VAL A 94 -2.94 9.98 -10.28
N HIS A 95 -1.68 10.32 -10.57
CA HIS A 95 -1.26 11.13 -11.71
C HIS A 95 -0.69 10.32 -12.87
N ASP A 96 -0.06 9.18 -12.58
CA ASP A 96 0.52 8.25 -13.55
C ASP A 96 -0.38 7.00 -13.66
N GLN A 97 -1.26 7.01 -14.67
CA GLN A 97 -2.20 5.90 -14.90
C GLN A 97 -1.48 4.60 -15.27
N ASP A 98 -0.34 4.69 -15.96
CA ASP A 98 0.44 3.50 -16.33
C ASP A 98 1.07 2.86 -15.10
N LEU A 99 1.60 3.68 -14.17
CA LEU A 99 2.08 3.22 -12.87
C LEU A 99 0.97 2.54 -12.07
N ALA A 100 -0.21 3.16 -12.02
CA ALA A 100 -1.34 2.60 -11.30
C ALA A 100 -1.81 1.28 -11.90
N GLU A 101 -1.88 1.19 -13.24
CA GLU A 101 -2.29 -0.02 -13.94
C GLU A 101 -1.31 -1.17 -13.71
N ASP A 102 0.00 -0.91 -13.77
CA ASP A 102 1.05 -1.91 -13.50
C ASP A 102 1.02 -2.38 -12.06
N PHE A 103 0.82 -1.46 -11.10
CA PHE A 103 0.66 -1.82 -9.70
C PHE A 103 -0.59 -2.69 -9.46
N ILE A 104 -1.72 -2.35 -10.07
CA ILE A 104 -2.97 -3.14 -9.94
C ILE A 104 -2.78 -4.54 -10.53
N LYS A 105 -2.14 -4.65 -11.71
CA LYS A 105 -1.81 -5.94 -12.32
C LYS A 105 -0.88 -6.76 -11.42
N LEU A 106 0.12 -6.13 -10.83
CA LEU A 106 1.05 -6.75 -9.89
C LEU A 106 0.31 -7.33 -8.68
N VAL A 107 -0.54 -6.54 -8.03
CA VAL A 107 -1.31 -6.99 -6.86
C VAL A 107 -2.23 -8.16 -7.23
N LYS A 108 -2.93 -8.07 -8.37
CA LYS A 108 -3.79 -9.13 -8.88
C LYS A 108 -3.04 -10.44 -9.16
N GLN A 109 -1.81 -10.34 -9.69
CA GLN A 109 -0.95 -11.52 -9.93
C GLN A 109 -0.48 -12.19 -8.63
N ILE A 110 -0.27 -11.40 -7.57
CA ILE A 110 0.12 -11.94 -6.27
C ILE A 110 -1.06 -12.67 -5.62
N ASP A 111 -2.21 -12.01 -5.56
CA ASP A 111 -3.45 -12.59 -5.05
C ASP A 111 -4.66 -11.77 -5.54
N PRO A 112 -5.56 -12.35 -6.34
CA PRO A 112 -6.72 -11.64 -6.88
C PRO A 112 -7.76 -11.20 -5.82
N ASN A 113 -7.66 -11.71 -4.58
CA ASN A 113 -8.56 -11.35 -3.49
C ASN A 113 -8.05 -10.15 -2.68
N LEU A 114 -6.82 -9.69 -2.91
CA LEU A 114 -6.28 -8.51 -2.24
C LEU A 114 -7.04 -7.25 -2.66
N LYS A 115 -7.40 -6.45 -1.67
CA LYS A 115 -7.99 -5.13 -1.88
C LYS A 115 -6.88 -4.08 -2.01
N ILE A 116 -7.13 -3.04 -2.80
CA ILE A 116 -6.22 -1.90 -2.92
C ILE A 116 -6.88 -0.68 -2.28
N PHE A 117 -6.27 -0.14 -1.23
CA PHE A 117 -6.70 1.11 -0.61
C PHE A 117 -6.07 2.28 -1.36
N THR A 118 -6.89 3.18 -1.85
CA THR A 118 -6.45 4.34 -2.63
C THR A 118 -7.39 5.54 -2.45
N LEU A 119 -6.96 6.70 -2.90
CA LEU A 119 -7.70 7.94 -2.77
C LEU A 119 -9.12 7.82 -3.35
N ALA A 120 -10.09 8.24 -2.56
CA ALA A 120 -11.49 8.23 -2.95
C ALA A 120 -11.71 9.03 -4.24
N ASN A 121 -12.54 8.49 -5.12
CA ASN A 121 -12.90 9.10 -6.42
C ASN A 121 -11.70 9.36 -7.35
N SER A 122 -10.56 8.71 -7.13
CA SER A 122 -9.41 8.82 -8.03
C SER A 122 -9.56 7.91 -9.27
N SER A 123 -8.78 8.20 -10.32
CA SER A 123 -8.66 7.35 -11.50
C SER A 123 -8.23 5.92 -11.15
N VAL A 124 -7.50 5.73 -10.06
CA VAL A 124 -7.05 4.42 -9.58
C VAL A 124 -8.23 3.51 -9.22
N ILE A 125 -9.31 4.07 -8.65
CA ILE A 125 -10.54 3.30 -8.34
C ILE A 125 -11.18 2.76 -9.63
N GLU A 126 -11.24 3.57 -10.69
CA GLU A 126 -11.80 3.14 -11.97
C GLU A 126 -10.91 2.07 -12.65
N LEU A 127 -9.58 2.23 -12.55
CA LEU A 127 -8.63 1.22 -13.02
C LEU A 127 -8.78 -0.10 -12.24
N CYS A 128 -8.97 -0.06 -10.92
CA CYS A 128 -9.24 -1.26 -10.13
C CYS A 128 -10.48 -2.00 -10.64
N LYS A 129 -11.57 -1.29 -10.92
CA LYS A 129 -12.80 -1.87 -11.51
C LYS A 129 -12.52 -2.50 -12.89
N LYS A 130 -11.82 -1.78 -13.77
CA LYS A 130 -11.43 -2.25 -15.11
C LYS A 130 -10.67 -3.58 -15.04
N HIS A 131 -9.82 -3.75 -14.05
CA HIS A 131 -9.00 -4.96 -13.87
C HIS A 131 -9.63 -6.02 -12.97
N ASN A 132 -10.88 -5.84 -12.51
CA ASN A 132 -11.56 -6.74 -11.58
C ASN A 132 -10.73 -6.96 -10.29
N VAL A 133 -10.24 -5.87 -9.72
CA VAL A 133 -9.60 -5.81 -8.39
C VAL A 133 -10.47 -4.93 -7.50
N GLN A 134 -10.63 -5.29 -6.24
CA GLN A 134 -11.40 -4.51 -5.30
C GLN A 134 -10.62 -3.27 -4.86
N GLY A 135 -10.95 -2.10 -5.41
CA GLY A 135 -10.49 -0.79 -4.91
C GLY A 135 -11.34 -0.35 -3.72
N VAL A 136 -10.70 0.15 -2.67
CA VAL A 136 -11.34 0.71 -1.49
C VAL A 136 -11.05 2.20 -1.42
N ASN A 137 -12.12 3.00 -1.39
CA ASN A 137 -12.02 4.44 -1.29
C ASN A 137 -11.54 4.85 0.11
N GLU A 138 -10.46 5.63 0.16
CA GLU A 138 -9.90 6.19 1.39
C GLU A 138 -10.02 7.70 1.39
N GLY A 139 -10.46 8.24 2.51
CA GLY A 139 -10.48 9.68 2.78
C GLY A 139 -9.68 9.99 4.04
N PHE A 140 -9.11 11.18 4.11
CA PHE A 140 -8.31 11.64 5.24
C PHE A 140 -8.98 12.85 5.87
N ALA A 141 -9.27 12.78 7.17
CA ALA A 141 -9.97 13.84 7.88
C ALA A 141 -9.09 15.08 8.15
N ASP A 142 -7.77 14.92 8.07
CA ASP A 142 -6.76 15.93 8.40
C ASP A 142 -6.31 16.76 7.19
N ARG A 143 -6.87 16.52 6.00
CA ARG A 143 -6.44 17.20 4.75
C ARG A 143 -7.54 17.25 3.71
N ARG A 144 -7.45 18.26 2.85
CA ARG A 144 -8.26 18.35 1.64
C ARG A 144 -7.48 17.82 0.44
N TYR A 145 -8.14 17.07 -0.40
CA TYR A 145 -7.63 16.72 -1.72
C TYR A 145 -8.36 17.57 -2.75
N ASP A 146 -7.61 18.38 -3.48
CA ASP A 146 -8.12 18.98 -4.69
C ASP A 146 -7.99 17.94 -5.81
N LEU A 147 -9.11 17.55 -6.41
CA LEU A 147 -9.15 16.57 -7.48
C LEU A 147 -8.41 17.04 -8.74
N THR A 148 -8.13 18.33 -8.86
CA THR A 148 -7.39 18.92 -9.98
C THR A 148 -5.88 18.97 -9.74
N ILE A 149 -5.45 18.95 -8.47
CA ILE A 149 -4.03 19.01 -8.11
C ILE A 149 -3.89 18.20 -6.81
N ALA A 150 -3.46 16.93 -6.88
CA ALA A 150 -3.11 16.18 -5.67
C ALA A 150 -1.82 16.75 -5.05
N ARG A 151 -1.86 18.01 -4.62
CA ARG A 151 -0.86 18.65 -3.78
C ARG A 151 -1.27 18.52 -2.33
N TRP A 152 -0.29 18.17 -1.52
CA TRP A 152 -0.38 18.16 -0.08
C TRP A 152 -0.37 19.59 0.44
N ASP A 153 -1.52 20.23 0.57
CA ASP A 153 -1.62 21.43 1.36
C ASP A 153 -1.92 21.01 2.81
N HIS A 154 -0.91 21.07 3.63
CA HIS A 154 -1.11 20.98 5.07
C HIS A 154 -2.04 22.13 5.48
N LEU A 155 -3.20 21.80 6.03
CA LEU A 155 -4.00 22.77 6.76
C LEU A 155 -3.10 23.31 7.89
N ARG A 156 -2.63 24.54 7.74
CA ARG A 156 -2.08 25.28 8.86
C ARG A 156 -3.24 25.55 9.82
N VAL A 157 -3.18 24.90 10.97
CA VAL A 157 -3.99 25.24 12.13
C VAL A 157 -3.40 26.48 12.76
#